data_0251bdeed3f488820a52f6f4cd2f61fa
#
_entry.id   0251bdeed3f488820a52f6f4cd2f61fa
#
_cell.length_a   1.000
_cell.length_b   1.000
_cell.length_c   1.000
_cell.angle_alpha   90.00
_cell.angle_beta   90.00
_cell.angle_gamma   90.00
#
_symmetry.space_group_name_H-M   'P 1'
#
loop_
_entity.id
_entity.type
_entity.pdbx_description
1 polymer ?
#
loop_
_entity_poly.entity_id
_entity_poly.type
_entity_poly.pdbx_seq_one_letter_code
_entity_poly.pdbx_strand_id
1 'polypeptide(L)'
;MSLSDTIRNTFVPIHREGYPFIAGFFVVSLILGWLWNPLFWIGLVLTIWCIYFYRDPERVTPIADDLVISPADGKVSFVGPAIPPAELDLGAEPLMRVSVFMNVFSVHINRAPVRGRIEKIFHRPGKFLNAELDKASTENERNSVLIDSANGKVGVVQIAGLVARRIVCWSRESDNLIVGERFGLIRFGSRVDVYLPAGVSVRVAVGQTAIAGETVLAEFGSERAEPVVRIA
;
A
#
# COMPACT_ATOMS: atom_id res chain seq x y z
N MET A 1 -31.86 3.23 9.92
CA MET A 1 -30.44 3.23 10.32
C MET A 1 -30.42 3.58 11.81
N SER A 2 -29.92 2.67 12.67
CA SER A 2 -29.84 2.91 14.11
C SER A 2 -28.71 3.93 14.41
N LEU A 3 -28.83 4.67 15.54
CA LEU A 3 -27.76 5.56 16.01
C LEU A 3 -26.43 4.80 16.18
N SER A 4 -26.50 3.55 16.64
CA SER A 4 -25.36 2.63 16.74
C SER A 4 -24.71 2.33 15.39
N ASP A 5 -25.50 2.18 14.32
CA ASP A 5 -24.99 1.95 12.97
C ASP A 5 -24.31 3.19 12.42
N THR A 6 -24.86 4.37 12.69
CA THR A 6 -24.28 5.65 12.30
C THR A 6 -22.93 5.87 13.02
N ILE A 7 -22.86 5.62 14.32
CA ILE A 7 -21.60 5.73 15.10
C ILE A 7 -20.58 4.73 14.58
N ARG A 8 -20.96 3.47 14.39
CA ARG A 8 -20.05 2.42 13.90
C ARG A 8 -19.50 2.70 12.50
N ASN A 9 -20.32 3.29 11.62
CA ASN A 9 -19.92 3.68 10.26
C ASN A 9 -19.10 4.97 10.22
N THR A 10 -19.15 5.79 11.29
CA THR A 10 -18.39 7.05 11.38
C THR A 10 -16.97 6.80 11.91
N PHE A 11 -16.79 5.84 12.79
CA PHE A 11 -15.47 5.52 13.36
C PHE A 11 -14.78 4.44 12.54
N VAL A 12 -13.74 4.85 11.81
CA VAL A 12 -12.87 3.92 11.07
C VAL A 12 -12.08 3.07 12.07
N PRO A 13 -12.09 1.74 11.96
CA PRO A 13 -11.29 0.87 12.82
C PRO A 13 -9.80 1.23 12.80
N ILE A 14 -9.13 1.02 13.93
CA ILE A 14 -7.69 1.20 14.05
C ILE A 14 -7.04 -0.18 13.99
N HIS A 15 -6.04 -0.32 13.13
CA HIS A 15 -5.31 -1.57 13.01
C HIS A 15 -4.49 -1.85 14.28
N ARG A 16 -4.46 -3.13 14.71
CA ARG A 16 -3.78 -3.57 15.95
C ARG A 16 -2.31 -3.17 16.05
N GLU A 17 -1.61 -3.09 14.93
CA GLU A 17 -0.21 -2.63 14.87
C GLU A 17 -0.02 -1.17 15.32
N GLY A 18 -1.09 -0.38 15.38
CA GLY A 18 -1.09 1.00 15.86
C GLY A 18 -1.14 1.14 17.37
N TYR A 19 -1.75 0.18 18.10
CA TYR A 19 -2.00 0.33 19.54
C TYR A 19 -0.74 0.63 20.38
N PRO A 20 0.40 -0.05 20.18
CA PRO A 20 1.61 0.25 20.97
C PRO A 20 2.14 1.67 20.72
N PHE A 21 2.03 2.16 19.48
CA PHE A 21 2.49 3.50 19.12
C PHE A 21 1.57 4.57 19.68
N ILE A 22 0.26 4.38 19.56
CA ILE A 22 -0.76 5.30 20.10
C ILE A 22 -0.59 5.41 21.61
N ALA A 23 -0.49 4.26 22.30
CA ALA A 23 -0.26 4.24 23.75
C ALA A 23 1.07 4.91 24.12
N GLY A 24 2.15 4.62 23.37
CA GLY A 24 3.47 5.22 23.60
C GLY A 24 3.45 6.73 23.44
N PHE A 25 2.89 7.25 22.34
CA PHE A 25 2.76 8.71 22.12
C PHE A 25 1.91 9.37 23.22
N PHE A 26 0.81 8.73 23.62
CA PHE A 26 -0.06 9.26 24.67
C PHE A 26 0.65 9.33 26.03
N VAL A 27 1.32 8.25 26.44
CA VAL A 27 2.07 8.21 27.71
C VAL A 27 3.20 9.24 27.71
N VAL A 28 3.96 9.34 26.61
CA VAL A 28 5.02 10.35 26.48
C VAL A 28 4.43 11.77 26.55
N SER A 29 3.26 12.02 25.94
CA SER A 29 2.61 13.32 26.02
C SER A 29 2.22 13.71 27.45
N LEU A 30 1.75 12.75 28.26
CA LEU A 30 1.44 12.97 29.68
C LEU A 30 2.71 13.33 30.49
N ILE A 31 3.79 12.57 30.28
CA ILE A 31 5.07 12.81 30.98
C ILE A 31 5.63 14.19 30.62
N LEU A 32 5.68 14.51 29.32
CA LEU A 32 6.17 15.82 28.87
C LEU A 32 5.27 16.98 29.30
N GLY A 33 3.96 16.75 29.35
CA GLY A 33 3.00 17.74 29.85
C GLY A 33 3.16 18.09 31.32
N TRP A 34 3.66 17.16 32.12
CA TRP A 34 4.02 17.41 33.52
C TRP A 34 5.21 18.38 33.64
N LEU A 35 6.13 18.36 32.67
CA LEU A 35 7.27 19.28 32.63
C LEU A 35 6.85 20.64 32.08
N TRP A 36 6.03 20.68 31.03
CA TRP A 36 5.59 21.90 30.37
C TRP A 36 4.29 21.67 29.58
N ASN A 37 3.22 22.35 29.97
CA ASN A 37 1.87 22.17 29.43
C ASN A 37 1.78 22.20 27.89
N PRO A 38 2.43 23.10 27.13
CA PRO A 38 2.40 23.07 25.68
C PRO A 38 2.86 21.76 25.06
N LEU A 39 3.81 21.05 25.69
CA LEU A 39 4.29 19.74 25.20
C LEU A 39 3.21 18.66 25.26
N PHE A 40 2.30 18.73 26.25
CA PHE A 40 1.12 17.86 26.30
C PHE A 40 0.27 17.99 25.02
N TRP A 41 -0.04 19.22 24.62
CA TRP A 41 -0.88 19.47 23.45
C TRP A 41 -0.21 19.04 22.15
N ILE A 42 1.10 19.26 22.01
CA ILE A 42 1.87 18.76 20.87
C ILE A 42 1.82 17.22 20.85
N GLY A 43 2.06 16.56 21.97
CA GLY A 43 2.00 15.12 22.07
C GLY A 43 0.60 14.55 21.79
N LEU A 44 -0.45 15.26 22.23
CA LEU A 44 -1.83 14.88 21.94
C LEU A 44 -2.14 14.94 20.43
N VAL A 45 -1.70 16.00 19.75
CA VAL A 45 -1.84 16.15 18.29
C VAL A 45 -1.11 15.00 17.58
N LEU A 46 0.11 14.65 18.00
CA LEU A 46 0.85 13.51 17.45
C LEU A 46 0.16 12.17 17.73
N THR A 47 -0.46 12.02 18.88
CA THR A 47 -1.27 10.83 19.22
C THR A 47 -2.48 10.70 18.31
N ILE A 48 -3.22 11.78 18.08
CA ILE A 48 -4.37 11.82 17.16
C ILE A 48 -3.91 11.52 15.73
N TRP A 49 -2.79 12.11 15.30
CA TRP A 49 -2.23 11.78 13.98
C TRP A 49 -1.82 10.30 13.88
N CYS A 50 -1.26 9.73 14.93
CA CYS A 50 -0.93 8.29 14.96
C CYS A 50 -2.18 7.41 14.83
N ILE A 51 -3.28 7.77 15.52
CA ILE A 51 -4.59 7.12 15.36
C ILE A 51 -5.05 7.19 13.90
N TYR A 52 -4.98 8.37 13.30
CA TYR A 52 -5.36 8.59 11.91
C TYR A 52 -4.48 7.79 10.93
N PHE A 53 -3.18 7.70 11.20
CA PHE A 53 -2.22 6.93 10.39
C PHE A 53 -2.56 5.44 10.35
N TYR A 54 -2.89 4.84 11.51
CA TYR A 54 -3.20 3.40 11.63
C TYR A 54 -4.67 3.06 11.38
N ARG A 55 -5.46 3.98 10.79
CA ARG A 55 -6.82 3.66 10.40
C ARG A 55 -6.86 2.56 9.34
N ASP A 56 -7.85 1.66 9.48
CA ASP A 56 -8.05 0.51 8.60
C ASP A 56 -9.52 0.46 8.13
N PRO A 57 -9.90 1.33 7.17
CA PRO A 57 -11.27 1.38 6.68
C PRO A 57 -11.64 0.09 5.95
N GLU A 58 -12.92 -0.29 6.05
CA GLU A 58 -13.48 -1.29 5.15
C GLU A 58 -13.48 -0.76 3.72
N ARG A 59 -13.40 -1.67 2.74
CA ARG A 59 -13.33 -1.34 1.31
C ARG A 59 -14.36 -2.15 0.53
N VAL A 60 -14.97 -1.52 -0.45
CA VAL A 60 -15.87 -2.19 -1.39
C VAL A 60 -15.04 -2.57 -2.62
N THR A 61 -14.57 -3.81 -2.62
CA THR A 61 -13.67 -4.31 -3.66
C THR A 61 -14.45 -4.86 -4.86
N PRO A 62 -14.18 -4.37 -6.09
CA PRO A 62 -14.68 -5.01 -7.30
C PRO A 62 -14.16 -6.45 -7.40
N ILE A 63 -15.08 -7.41 -7.60
CA ILE A 63 -14.72 -8.84 -7.70
C ILE A 63 -14.87 -9.27 -9.15
N ALA A 64 -13.73 -9.31 -9.86
CA ALA A 64 -13.62 -9.89 -11.19
C ALA A 64 -12.19 -10.40 -11.37
N ASP A 65 -12.02 -11.55 -12.00
CA ASP A 65 -10.71 -12.21 -12.12
C ASP A 65 -9.80 -11.51 -13.16
N ASP A 66 -10.38 -10.70 -14.04
CA ASP A 66 -9.67 -9.89 -15.04
C ASP A 66 -9.21 -8.52 -14.53
N LEU A 67 -9.50 -8.15 -13.28
CA LEU A 67 -9.13 -6.87 -12.72
C LEU A 67 -7.88 -6.96 -11.83
N VAL A 68 -7.04 -5.92 -11.93
CA VAL A 68 -5.96 -5.65 -11.00
C VAL A 68 -6.33 -4.44 -10.17
N ILE A 69 -6.51 -4.61 -8.88
CA ILE A 69 -6.96 -3.58 -7.95
C ILE A 69 -5.75 -2.93 -7.26
N SER A 70 -5.87 -1.67 -6.87
CA SER A 70 -4.79 -0.97 -6.16
C SER A 70 -4.46 -1.65 -4.83
N PRO A 71 -3.18 -1.99 -4.58
CA PRO A 71 -2.75 -2.52 -3.29
C PRO A 71 -2.55 -1.45 -2.23
N ALA A 72 -2.60 -0.17 -2.59
CA ALA A 72 -2.25 0.93 -1.70
C ALA A 72 -3.12 2.17 -1.91
N ASP A 73 -3.32 2.94 -0.83
CA ASP A 73 -3.91 4.28 -0.88
C ASP A 73 -2.82 5.31 -1.22
N GLY A 74 -3.06 6.16 -2.21
CA GLY A 74 -2.09 7.21 -2.49
C GLY A 74 -2.24 7.81 -3.88
N LYS A 75 -1.14 8.33 -4.40
CA LYS A 75 -1.07 8.83 -5.77
C LYS A 75 -0.30 7.89 -6.66
N VAL A 76 -0.81 7.65 -7.85
CA VAL A 76 -0.07 6.96 -8.91
C VAL A 76 1.12 7.83 -9.29
N SER A 77 2.32 7.37 -8.96
CA SER A 77 3.57 8.11 -9.19
C SER A 77 4.31 7.67 -10.45
N PHE A 78 4.01 6.48 -10.95
CA PHE A 78 4.63 5.95 -12.18
C PHE A 78 3.70 4.95 -12.87
N VAL A 79 3.67 5.02 -14.21
CA VAL A 79 3.05 4.03 -15.10
C VAL A 79 3.99 3.86 -16.30
N GLY A 80 4.44 2.65 -16.56
CA GLY A 80 5.31 2.37 -17.71
C GLY A 80 6.14 1.10 -17.53
N PRO A 81 6.96 0.75 -18.54
CA PRO A 81 7.83 -0.40 -18.49
C PRO A 81 8.95 -0.22 -17.46
N ALA A 82 9.22 -1.26 -16.68
CA ALA A 82 10.32 -1.31 -15.72
C ALA A 82 10.79 -2.75 -15.50
N ILE A 83 12.08 -2.93 -15.27
CA ILE A 83 12.66 -4.24 -14.98
C ILE A 83 12.22 -4.65 -13.57
N PRO A 84 11.58 -5.82 -13.43
CA PRO A 84 11.17 -6.32 -12.12
C PRO A 84 12.39 -6.67 -11.27
N PRO A 85 12.28 -6.58 -9.92
CA PRO A 85 13.33 -7.08 -9.04
C PRO A 85 13.63 -8.55 -9.31
N ALA A 86 14.93 -8.88 -9.37
CA ALA A 86 15.39 -10.23 -9.71
C ALA A 86 14.84 -11.31 -8.78
N GLU A 87 14.57 -10.97 -7.52
CA GLU A 87 14.01 -11.87 -6.52
C GLU A 87 12.57 -12.32 -6.82
N LEU A 88 11.85 -11.63 -7.72
CA LEU A 88 10.51 -12.05 -8.16
C LEU A 88 10.53 -13.15 -9.23
N ASP A 89 11.70 -13.44 -9.83
CA ASP A 89 11.84 -14.44 -10.91
C ASP A 89 10.86 -14.23 -12.09
N LEU A 90 10.54 -12.96 -12.39
CA LEU A 90 9.67 -12.56 -13.51
C LEU A 90 10.42 -12.31 -14.82
N GLY A 91 11.69 -12.70 -14.86
CA GLY A 91 12.59 -12.47 -16.00
C GLY A 91 13.32 -11.13 -15.93
N ALA A 92 14.15 -10.85 -16.96
CA ALA A 92 14.96 -9.63 -17.07
C ALA A 92 14.34 -8.60 -18.05
N GLU A 93 13.24 -8.95 -18.71
CA GLU A 93 12.57 -8.05 -19.64
C GLU A 93 11.69 -7.05 -18.89
N PRO A 94 11.57 -5.80 -19.39
CA PRO A 94 10.70 -4.81 -18.78
C PRO A 94 9.23 -5.27 -18.80
N LEU A 95 8.60 -5.22 -17.64
CA LEU A 95 7.17 -5.42 -17.48
C LEU A 95 6.47 -4.09 -17.19
N MET A 96 5.19 -4.00 -17.49
CA MET A 96 4.38 -2.84 -17.12
C MET A 96 4.35 -2.72 -15.59
N ARG A 97 4.79 -1.56 -15.07
CA ARG A 97 4.77 -1.25 -13.65
C ARG A 97 3.81 -0.09 -13.38
N VAL A 98 2.97 -0.25 -12.37
CA VAL A 98 2.19 0.83 -11.77
C VAL A 98 2.69 1.03 -10.35
N SER A 99 3.10 2.25 -10.01
CA SER A 99 3.59 2.61 -8.68
C SER A 99 2.61 3.53 -7.98
N VAL A 100 2.26 3.22 -6.73
CA VAL A 100 1.39 4.04 -5.89
C VAL A 100 2.18 4.54 -4.68
N PHE A 101 2.34 5.86 -4.59
CA PHE A 101 3.04 6.52 -3.49
C PHE A 101 2.06 6.87 -2.37
N MET A 102 2.36 6.43 -1.16
CA MET A 102 1.61 6.70 0.07
C MET A 102 2.31 7.79 0.88
N ASN A 103 1.67 8.95 1.04
CA ASN A 103 2.16 9.97 1.95
C ASN A 103 1.73 9.66 3.40
N VAL A 104 2.25 10.42 4.37
CA VAL A 104 2.00 10.19 5.80
C VAL A 104 0.54 10.36 6.25
N PHE A 105 -0.35 10.81 5.37
CA PHE A 105 -1.79 10.93 5.62
C PHE A 105 -2.61 9.84 4.90
N SER A 106 -1.98 9.03 4.05
CA SER A 106 -2.62 7.89 3.38
C SER A 106 -2.93 6.76 4.37
N VAL A 107 -3.82 5.84 4.03
CA VAL A 107 -3.94 4.54 4.71
C VAL A 107 -2.76 3.67 4.29
N HIS A 108 -2.09 3.08 5.27
CA HIS A 108 -0.86 2.32 5.01
C HIS A 108 -1.05 0.81 5.01
N ILE A 109 -2.30 0.35 5.13
CA ILE A 109 -2.65 -1.07 4.97
C ILE A 109 -2.60 -1.42 3.48
N ASN A 110 -1.83 -2.45 3.15
CA ASN A 110 -1.71 -2.95 1.80
C ASN A 110 -2.65 -4.14 1.57
N ARG A 111 -3.24 -4.18 0.37
CA ARG A 111 -4.24 -5.16 -0.03
C ARG A 111 -3.83 -5.92 -1.28
N ALA A 112 -4.26 -7.18 -1.39
CA ALA A 112 -3.99 -8.02 -2.54
C ALA A 112 -4.59 -7.41 -3.82
N PRO A 113 -3.77 -7.18 -4.87
CA PRO A 113 -4.27 -6.59 -6.11
C PRO A 113 -5.07 -7.57 -6.97
N VAL A 114 -4.82 -8.86 -6.82
CA VAL A 114 -5.48 -9.94 -7.55
C VAL A 114 -5.78 -11.10 -6.61
N ARG A 115 -6.73 -11.96 -7.01
CA ARG A 115 -6.87 -13.29 -6.40
C ARG A 115 -5.73 -14.17 -6.88
N GLY A 116 -5.12 -14.94 -5.99
CA GLY A 116 -4.10 -15.89 -6.36
C GLY A 116 -3.38 -16.51 -5.17
N ARG A 117 -2.48 -17.44 -5.47
CA ARG A 117 -1.62 -18.07 -4.48
C ARG A 117 -0.30 -17.29 -4.38
N ILE A 118 0.17 -17.03 -3.19
CA ILE A 118 1.51 -16.49 -2.99
C ILE A 118 2.53 -17.58 -3.33
N GLU A 119 3.28 -17.35 -4.39
CA GLU A 119 4.35 -18.26 -4.81
C GLU A 119 5.64 -17.98 -4.04
N LYS A 120 5.95 -16.71 -3.79
CA LYS A 120 7.20 -16.29 -3.17
C LYS A 120 7.03 -14.99 -2.38
N ILE A 121 7.72 -14.91 -1.24
CA ILE A 121 7.91 -13.67 -0.48
C ILE A 121 9.40 -13.49 -0.23
N PHE A 122 9.94 -12.35 -0.60
CA PHE A 122 11.34 -12.03 -0.40
C PHE A 122 11.52 -10.66 0.25
N HIS A 123 12.03 -10.65 1.47
CA HIS A 123 12.37 -9.42 2.18
C HIS A 123 13.85 -9.07 1.96
N ARG A 124 14.11 -7.87 1.46
CA ARG A 124 15.45 -7.34 1.27
C ARG A 124 15.68 -6.15 2.20
N PRO A 125 16.61 -6.24 3.15
CA PRO A 125 17.07 -5.09 3.91
C PRO A 125 17.70 -4.04 2.98
N GLY A 126 17.55 -2.76 3.31
CA GLY A 126 18.09 -1.69 2.47
C GLY A 126 18.15 -0.36 3.19
N LYS A 127 18.34 0.70 2.40
CA LYS A 127 18.36 2.09 2.86
C LYS A 127 16.92 2.63 3.03
N PHE A 128 16.81 3.85 3.51
CA PHE A 128 15.55 4.58 3.66
C PHE A 128 15.65 5.92 2.94
N LEU A 129 15.68 5.87 1.60
CA LEU A 129 15.62 7.06 0.74
C LEU A 129 14.17 7.46 0.51
N ASN A 130 13.93 8.69 0.01
CA ASN A 130 12.58 9.10 -0.38
C ASN A 130 12.00 8.12 -1.41
N ALA A 131 10.86 7.50 -1.10
CA ALA A 131 10.24 6.46 -1.91
C ALA A 131 9.72 6.95 -3.28
N GLU A 132 9.61 8.27 -3.50
CA GLU A 132 9.29 8.84 -4.82
C GLU A 132 10.43 8.67 -5.82
N LEU A 133 11.68 8.56 -5.36
CA LEU A 133 12.83 8.44 -6.23
C LEU A 133 12.91 7.03 -6.85
N ASP A 134 13.25 6.94 -8.13
CA ASP A 134 13.46 5.63 -8.80
C ASP A 134 14.54 4.78 -8.12
N LYS A 135 15.58 5.40 -7.58
CA LYS A 135 16.62 4.72 -6.80
C LYS A 135 16.10 3.99 -5.56
N ALA A 136 14.96 4.42 -5.02
CA ALA A 136 14.33 3.74 -3.88
C ALA A 136 13.92 2.31 -4.22
N SER A 137 13.55 2.01 -5.47
CA SER A 137 13.23 0.65 -5.92
C SER A 137 14.40 -0.33 -5.77
N THR A 138 15.63 0.16 -5.88
CA THR A 138 16.85 -0.68 -5.85
C THR A 138 17.58 -0.65 -4.52
N GLU A 139 17.57 0.48 -3.81
CA GLU A 139 18.40 0.70 -2.63
C GLU A 139 17.64 0.58 -1.30
N ASN A 140 16.30 0.86 -1.28
CA ASN A 140 15.54 0.84 -0.04
C ASN A 140 15.17 -0.57 0.41
N GLU A 141 14.88 -0.68 1.72
CA GLU A 141 14.24 -1.86 2.29
C GLU A 141 12.94 -2.14 1.53
N ARG A 142 12.78 -3.38 1.07
CA ARG A 142 11.62 -3.80 0.30
C ARG A 142 11.20 -5.22 0.62
N ASN A 143 9.92 -5.48 0.43
CA ASN A 143 9.33 -6.81 0.50
C ASN A 143 8.61 -7.10 -0.82
N SER A 144 9.11 -8.08 -1.53
CA SER A 144 8.63 -8.50 -2.85
C SER A 144 7.74 -9.72 -2.68
N VAL A 145 6.52 -9.66 -3.19
CA VAL A 145 5.52 -10.74 -3.14
C VAL A 145 5.16 -11.11 -4.56
N LEU A 146 5.30 -12.38 -4.92
CA LEU A 146 4.87 -12.93 -6.19
C LEU A 146 3.55 -13.68 -6.00
N ILE A 147 2.53 -13.25 -6.73
CA ILE A 147 1.20 -13.85 -6.69
C ILE A 147 0.95 -14.56 -8.02
N ASP A 148 0.71 -15.85 -7.98
CA ASP A 148 0.27 -16.66 -9.12
C ASP A 148 -1.25 -16.57 -9.21
N SER A 149 -1.73 -15.85 -10.22
CA SER A 149 -3.16 -15.65 -10.50
C SER A 149 -3.60 -16.43 -11.74
N ALA A 150 -4.91 -16.57 -11.92
CA ALA A 150 -5.48 -17.24 -13.09
C ALA A 150 -5.05 -16.61 -14.43
N ASN A 151 -4.72 -15.31 -14.43
CA ASN A 151 -4.34 -14.55 -15.63
C ASN A 151 -2.83 -14.28 -15.74
N GLY A 152 -2.02 -14.91 -14.90
CA GLY A 152 -0.57 -14.80 -14.90
C GLY A 152 0.00 -14.26 -13.59
N LYS A 153 1.31 -14.23 -13.52
CA LYS A 153 2.04 -13.83 -12.31
C LYS A 153 2.07 -12.31 -12.13
N VAL A 154 1.68 -11.84 -10.96
CA VAL A 154 1.69 -10.43 -10.57
C VAL A 154 2.70 -10.22 -9.44
N GLY A 155 3.67 -9.34 -9.67
CA GLY A 155 4.64 -8.93 -8.65
C GLY A 155 4.15 -7.73 -7.87
N VAL A 156 4.18 -7.80 -6.54
CA VAL A 156 3.86 -6.68 -5.64
C VAL A 156 5.06 -6.36 -4.78
N VAL A 157 5.59 -5.15 -4.88
CA VAL A 157 6.78 -4.74 -4.14
C VAL A 157 6.44 -3.60 -3.19
N GLN A 158 6.48 -3.89 -1.90
CA GLN A 158 6.38 -2.91 -0.84
C GLN A 158 7.76 -2.26 -0.65
N ILE A 159 7.87 -0.95 -0.71
CA ILE A 159 9.13 -0.19 -0.63
C ILE A 159 9.00 0.81 0.50
N ALA A 160 9.89 0.69 1.49
CA ALA A 160 9.96 1.62 2.60
C ALA A 160 10.52 2.97 2.16
N GLY A 161 9.97 4.06 2.68
CA GLY A 161 10.46 5.42 2.42
C GLY A 161 11.37 5.95 3.53
N LEU A 162 11.69 7.25 3.47
CA LEU A 162 12.67 7.92 4.34
C LEU A 162 12.36 7.79 5.85
N VAL A 163 11.08 7.84 6.21
CA VAL A 163 10.62 7.76 7.61
C VAL A 163 10.16 6.34 7.95
N ALA A 164 9.91 5.52 6.91
CA ALA A 164 9.51 4.14 7.07
C ALA A 164 10.69 3.32 7.63
N ARG A 165 10.46 2.65 8.74
CA ARG A 165 11.49 1.81 9.37
C ARG A 165 11.09 0.35 9.44
N ARG A 166 9.94 -0.02 8.87
CA ARG A 166 9.51 -1.42 8.86
C ARG A 166 8.38 -1.67 7.87
N ILE A 167 8.57 -2.70 7.08
CA ILE A 167 7.53 -3.36 6.29
C ILE A 167 7.01 -4.53 7.12
N VAL A 168 5.70 -4.67 7.23
CA VAL A 168 5.03 -5.80 7.87
C VAL A 168 4.23 -6.54 6.81
N CYS A 169 4.53 -7.81 6.64
CA CYS A 169 3.76 -8.73 5.80
C CYS A 169 3.17 -9.81 6.71
N TRP A 170 1.86 -9.99 6.68
CA TRP A 170 1.17 -11.00 7.50
C TRP A 170 1.01 -12.31 6.77
N SER A 171 0.99 -12.25 5.44
CA SER A 171 0.87 -13.41 4.58
C SER A 171 2.17 -14.21 4.49
N ARG A 172 2.04 -15.47 4.13
CA ARG A 172 3.13 -16.43 3.96
C ARG A 172 3.11 -17.02 2.56
N GLU A 173 4.22 -17.59 2.15
CA GLU A 173 4.27 -18.40 0.94
C GLU A 173 3.25 -19.54 1.01
N SER A 174 2.62 -19.78 -0.13
CA SER A 174 1.51 -20.74 -0.29
C SER A 174 0.14 -20.29 0.23
N ASP A 175 0.00 -19.15 0.88
CA ASP A 175 -1.31 -18.58 1.21
C ASP A 175 -2.10 -18.23 -0.07
N ASN A 176 -3.41 -18.47 -0.02
CA ASN A 176 -4.33 -18.03 -1.07
C ASN A 176 -4.95 -16.70 -0.66
N LEU A 177 -4.71 -15.67 -1.47
CA LEU A 177 -5.29 -14.36 -1.28
C LEU A 177 -6.56 -14.18 -2.11
N ILE A 178 -7.55 -13.52 -1.55
CA ILE A 178 -8.66 -12.95 -2.32
C ILE A 178 -8.32 -11.50 -2.69
N VAL A 179 -8.88 -11.00 -3.79
CA VAL A 179 -8.70 -9.61 -4.20
C VAL A 179 -9.18 -8.65 -3.10
N GLY A 180 -8.40 -7.61 -2.80
CA GLY A 180 -8.70 -6.64 -1.74
C GLY A 180 -8.39 -7.11 -0.32
N GLU A 181 -7.94 -8.34 -0.11
CA GLU A 181 -7.53 -8.87 1.20
C GLU A 181 -6.30 -8.13 1.74
N ARG A 182 -6.31 -7.85 3.04
CA ARG A 182 -5.18 -7.22 3.73
C ARG A 182 -4.01 -8.20 3.85
N PHE A 183 -2.84 -7.86 3.29
CA PHE A 183 -1.66 -8.74 3.36
C PHE A 183 -0.48 -8.12 4.12
N GLY A 184 -0.49 -6.82 4.33
CA GLY A 184 0.62 -6.15 5.02
C GLY A 184 0.37 -4.67 5.26
N LEU A 185 1.38 -4.01 5.80
CA LEU A 185 1.44 -2.56 5.94
C LEU A 185 2.89 -2.06 5.86
N ILE A 186 3.07 -0.79 5.50
CA ILE A 186 4.37 -0.11 5.55
C ILE A 186 4.24 1.09 6.48
N ARG A 187 5.18 1.25 7.43
CA ARG A 187 5.13 2.36 8.40
C ARG A 187 5.79 3.60 7.80
N PHE A 188 5.05 4.75 7.78
CA PHE A 188 5.50 6.13 7.52
C PHE A 188 6.15 6.40 6.15
N GLY A 189 5.31 6.75 5.16
CA GLY A 189 5.74 7.22 3.84
C GLY A 189 6.42 6.13 3.02
N SER A 190 5.79 5.70 1.93
CA SER A 190 6.18 4.48 1.25
C SER A 190 5.62 4.43 -0.17
N ARG A 191 6.01 3.42 -0.91
CA ARG A 191 5.50 3.14 -2.25
C ARG A 191 5.21 1.65 -2.41
N VAL A 192 4.18 1.33 -3.18
CA VAL A 192 3.94 -0.04 -3.64
C VAL A 192 4.00 -0.04 -5.15
N ASP A 193 4.83 -0.92 -5.69
CA ASP A 193 4.96 -1.18 -7.12
C ASP A 193 4.24 -2.47 -7.48
N VAL A 194 3.43 -2.43 -8.55
CA VAL A 194 2.75 -3.60 -9.10
C VAL A 194 3.34 -3.87 -10.48
N TYR A 195 3.94 -5.04 -10.65
CA TYR A 195 4.47 -5.52 -11.93
C TYR A 195 3.45 -6.47 -12.56
N LEU A 196 3.06 -6.15 -13.78
CA LEU A 196 1.99 -6.79 -14.52
C LEU A 196 2.55 -7.65 -15.64
N PRO A 197 1.98 -8.83 -15.93
CA PRO A 197 2.38 -9.64 -17.08
C PRO A 197 2.06 -8.91 -18.40
N ALA A 198 2.57 -9.45 -19.51
CA ALA A 198 2.27 -8.92 -20.83
C ALA A 198 0.76 -9.03 -21.15
N GLY A 199 0.27 -8.11 -21.99
CA GLY A 199 -1.13 -8.11 -22.45
C GLY A 199 -2.14 -7.52 -21.45
N VAL A 200 -1.66 -6.79 -20.43
CA VAL A 200 -2.51 -6.10 -19.46
C VAL A 200 -2.66 -4.63 -19.86
N SER A 201 -3.90 -4.13 -19.88
CA SER A 201 -4.22 -2.73 -20.17
C SER A 201 -4.32 -1.92 -18.86
N VAL A 202 -3.48 -0.89 -18.70
CA VAL A 202 -3.52 0.00 -17.53
C VAL A 202 -4.75 0.92 -17.60
N ARG A 203 -5.38 1.17 -16.44
CA ARG A 203 -6.60 1.98 -16.28
C ARG A 203 -6.40 3.27 -15.50
N VAL A 204 -5.19 3.54 -15.09
CA VAL A 204 -4.83 4.74 -14.31
C VAL A 204 -3.71 5.50 -15.01
N ALA A 205 -3.61 6.78 -14.70
CA ALA A 205 -2.52 7.65 -15.14
C ALA A 205 -1.78 8.26 -13.96
N VAL A 206 -0.54 8.69 -14.21
CA VAL A 206 0.29 9.39 -13.21
C VAL A 206 -0.44 10.62 -12.66
N GLY A 207 -0.43 10.80 -11.34
CA GLY A 207 -1.11 11.89 -10.64
C GLY A 207 -2.51 11.54 -10.15
N GLN A 208 -3.15 10.48 -10.63
CA GLN A 208 -4.45 10.04 -10.11
C GLN A 208 -4.34 9.51 -8.68
N THR A 209 -5.43 9.67 -7.92
CA THR A 209 -5.56 9.08 -6.60
C THR A 209 -6.05 7.65 -6.73
N ALA A 210 -5.35 6.73 -6.10
CA ALA A 210 -5.73 5.33 -5.98
C ALA A 210 -6.16 5.02 -4.54
N ILE A 211 -7.18 4.17 -4.42
CA ILE A 211 -7.72 3.69 -3.15
C ILE A 211 -7.48 2.18 -3.09
N ALA A 212 -6.76 1.73 -2.05
CA ALA A 212 -6.45 0.32 -1.83
C ALA A 212 -7.72 -0.52 -1.76
N GLY A 213 -7.77 -1.60 -2.52
CA GLY A 213 -8.91 -2.51 -2.56
C GLY A 213 -10.10 -2.01 -3.39
N GLU A 214 -10.06 -0.79 -3.98
CA GLU A 214 -11.20 -0.25 -4.73
C GLU A 214 -10.83 0.21 -6.13
N THR A 215 -9.71 0.92 -6.31
CA THR A 215 -9.33 1.48 -7.60
C THR A 215 -8.80 0.39 -8.53
N VAL A 216 -9.41 0.25 -9.72
CA VAL A 216 -8.91 -0.61 -10.78
C VAL A 216 -7.65 0.01 -11.38
N LEU A 217 -6.50 -0.62 -11.24
CA LEU A 217 -5.23 -0.20 -11.83
C LEU A 217 -5.08 -0.68 -13.27
N ALA A 218 -5.55 -1.89 -13.55
CA ALA A 218 -5.38 -2.53 -14.85
C ALA A 218 -6.42 -3.64 -15.10
N GLU A 219 -6.54 -4.07 -16.35
CA GLU A 219 -7.42 -5.16 -16.80
C GLU A 219 -6.64 -6.15 -17.65
N PHE A 220 -6.80 -7.44 -17.40
CA PHE A 220 -6.28 -8.50 -18.24
C PHE A 220 -7.14 -8.66 -19.50
N GLY A 221 -6.49 -8.94 -20.65
CA GLY A 221 -7.18 -9.24 -21.90
C GLY A 221 -8.06 -8.14 -22.48
N SER A 222 -7.92 -6.91 -21.99
CA SER A 222 -8.69 -5.78 -22.47
C SER A 222 -8.01 -5.10 -23.65
N GLU A 223 -8.76 -4.85 -24.73
CA GLU A 223 -8.31 -4.08 -25.90
C GLU A 223 -8.54 -2.57 -25.77
N ARG A 224 -9.05 -2.11 -24.61
CA ARG A 224 -9.31 -0.68 -24.40
C ARG A 224 -8.00 0.10 -24.37
N ALA A 225 -7.96 1.23 -25.05
CA ALA A 225 -6.84 2.17 -25.01
C ALA A 225 -6.55 2.65 -23.57
N GLU A 226 -5.31 3.02 -23.34
CA GLU A 226 -4.90 3.67 -22.09
C GLU A 226 -5.72 4.95 -21.84
N PRO A 227 -6.01 5.30 -20.57
CA PRO A 227 -6.82 6.48 -20.27
C PRO A 227 -6.10 7.76 -20.68
N VAL A 228 -6.78 8.60 -21.45
CA VAL A 228 -6.35 9.98 -21.68
C VAL A 228 -6.87 10.81 -20.51
N VAL A 229 -5.97 11.47 -19.79
CA VAL A 229 -6.32 12.26 -18.60
C VAL A 229 -6.12 13.75 -18.83
N ARG A 230 -6.94 14.56 -18.17
CA ARG A 230 -6.82 16.02 -18.11
C ARG A 230 -6.67 16.43 -16.65
N ILE A 231 -5.71 17.31 -16.40
CA ILE A 231 -5.62 18.03 -15.13
C ILE A 231 -6.54 19.26 -15.25
N ALA A 232 -7.54 19.33 -14.39
CA ALA A 232 -8.53 20.41 -14.37
C ALA A 232 -8.39 21.24 -13.09
#